data_14490b373d574c7492b66eb01dd8d7eb
#
_entry.id   14490b373d574c7492b66eb01dd8d7eb
#
_cell.length_a   1.000
_cell.length_b   1.000
_cell.length_c   1.000
_cell.angle_alpha   90.00
_cell.angle_beta   90.00
_cell.angle_gamma   90.00
#
_symmetry.space_group_name_H-M   'P 1'
#
loop_
_entity.id
_entity.type
_entity.pdbx_description
1 polymer ?
#
loop_
_entity_poly.entity_id
_entity_poly.type
_entity_poly.pdbx_seq_one_letter_code
_entity_poly.pdbx_strand_id
1 'polypeptide(L)'
;MKPVSDSLFTFERTGMPADSYERCSAEDLALEEKWFRDAIFKAPELVIGPCRAAGLVEDEEEWYPWQKEFPTDAGRIDVLLISSQGRVAVVETKLAANPESRRKVLAQVLDYLAQLPEALNETMPTIPTQDNEPVAEEDDVREAVAEGNVLVVIASDEVDSRVAKLSRNLLSDHLVKRWDLVLIDLALYRPNEGARDKCFIIPNVRSLVKSEPRQVVRVIVQGENPSATVEVERVTIDEERPASQRWDETQFFENLEAWGAPPPVQDFATKLRELASRFPESVTLAWGRGKKGSMVLKRFGGGLIEVYGSGKIKFRPLKFTRALGDERGREYRIGLEKIIPRAMTMKYPRVAADEAAKVVPAIYELVQEALEGVDHKT
;
A
#
# COMPACT_ATOMS: atom_id res chain seq x y z
N MET A 1 1.07 -11.73 -22.85
CA MET A 1 0.96 -10.25 -22.83
C MET A 1 1.59 -9.73 -24.11
N LYS A 2 0.98 -8.75 -24.78
CA LYS A 2 1.60 -8.11 -25.95
C LYS A 2 2.83 -7.33 -25.48
N PRO A 3 3.93 -7.30 -26.27
CA PRO A 3 5.07 -6.45 -25.94
C PRO A 3 4.62 -4.99 -25.89
N VAL A 4 5.30 -4.21 -25.05
CA VAL A 4 5.18 -2.74 -25.09
C VAL A 4 5.57 -2.30 -26.49
N SER A 5 4.88 -1.33 -27.04
CA SER A 5 5.18 -0.81 -28.39
C SER A 5 6.66 -0.44 -28.50
N ASP A 6 7.27 -0.75 -29.65
CA ASP A 6 8.66 -0.38 -29.92
C ASP A 6 8.82 1.14 -30.19
N SER A 7 7.71 1.85 -30.31
CA SER A 7 7.70 3.31 -30.56
C SER A 7 6.59 3.99 -29.79
N LEU A 8 6.88 5.21 -29.32
CA LEU A 8 5.93 6.14 -28.73
C LEU A 8 5.86 7.40 -29.60
N PHE A 9 4.69 7.97 -29.68
CA PHE A 9 4.45 9.20 -30.42
C PHE A 9 3.74 10.21 -29.52
N THR A 10 4.17 11.46 -29.59
CA THR A 10 3.42 12.57 -29.00
C THR A 10 2.72 13.35 -30.11
N PHE A 11 1.59 13.93 -29.78
CA PHE A 11 0.79 14.72 -30.69
C PHE A 11 0.43 16.03 -30.00
N GLU A 12 0.43 17.12 -30.78
CA GLU A 12 -0.21 18.34 -30.33
C GLU A 12 -1.73 18.17 -30.22
N ARG A 13 -2.39 19.01 -29.45
CA ARG A 13 -3.87 19.01 -29.34
C ARG A 13 -4.58 19.25 -30.69
N THR A 14 -3.87 19.82 -31.65
CA THR A 14 -4.30 20.02 -33.04
C THR A 14 -4.33 18.74 -33.87
N GLY A 15 -3.78 17.62 -33.34
CA GLY A 15 -3.63 16.35 -34.03
C GLY A 15 -2.34 16.27 -34.87
N MET A 16 -1.47 17.26 -34.83
CA MET A 16 -0.17 17.20 -35.49
C MET A 16 0.81 16.36 -34.73
N PRO A 17 1.58 15.43 -35.36
CA PRO A 17 2.68 14.72 -34.73
C PRO A 17 3.71 15.74 -34.20
N ALA A 18 4.14 15.54 -32.92
CA ALA A 18 5.17 16.41 -32.32
C ALA A 18 6.51 15.68 -32.27
N ASP A 19 6.61 14.61 -31.44
CA ASP A 19 7.84 13.87 -31.27
C ASP A 19 7.60 12.37 -31.39
N SER A 20 8.67 11.64 -31.73
CA SER A 20 8.68 10.20 -31.70
C SER A 20 9.85 9.68 -30.88
N TYR A 21 9.64 8.54 -30.22
CA TYR A 21 10.60 7.91 -29.34
C TYR A 21 10.72 6.43 -29.70
N GLU A 22 11.92 5.90 -29.67
CA GLU A 22 12.17 4.48 -29.89
C GLU A 22 12.52 3.77 -28.58
N ARG A 23 12.10 2.53 -28.45
CA ARG A 23 12.49 1.71 -27.33
C ARG A 23 13.98 1.43 -27.38
N CYS A 24 14.64 1.50 -26.23
CA CYS A 24 16.05 1.21 -26.06
C CYS A 24 16.31 0.39 -24.81
N SER A 25 17.46 -0.23 -24.73
CA SER A 25 17.93 -0.93 -23.54
C SER A 25 18.68 0.03 -22.58
N ALA A 26 18.91 -0.43 -21.36
CA ALA A 26 19.79 0.30 -20.43
C ALA A 26 21.23 0.39 -20.98
N GLU A 27 21.69 -0.65 -21.71
CA GLU A 27 23.01 -0.68 -22.35
C GLU A 27 23.13 0.41 -23.42
N ASP A 28 22.10 0.62 -24.27
CA ASP A 28 22.07 1.67 -25.30
C ASP A 28 22.23 3.07 -24.72
N LEU A 29 21.82 3.25 -23.46
CA LEU A 29 21.91 4.53 -22.73
C LEU A 29 23.07 4.56 -21.74
N ALA A 30 23.90 3.52 -21.67
CA ALA A 30 24.96 3.34 -20.69
C ALA A 30 24.49 3.52 -19.23
N LEU A 31 23.29 3.03 -18.92
CA LEU A 31 22.71 3.09 -17.58
C LEU A 31 23.07 1.82 -16.78
N GLU A 32 23.45 2.02 -15.53
CA GLU A 32 23.77 0.98 -14.56
C GLU A 32 22.60 0.73 -13.58
N GLU A 33 22.62 -0.37 -12.83
CA GLU A 33 21.63 -0.67 -11.78
C GLU A 33 21.48 0.49 -10.78
N LYS A 34 22.60 1.15 -10.45
CA LYS A 34 22.62 2.34 -9.59
C LYS A 34 21.71 3.47 -10.10
N TRP A 35 21.65 3.66 -11.43
CA TRP A 35 20.82 4.71 -12.00
C TRP A 35 19.32 4.43 -11.74
N PHE A 36 18.88 3.19 -11.93
CA PHE A 36 17.49 2.78 -11.66
C PHE A 36 17.14 2.91 -10.17
N ARG A 37 18.04 2.46 -9.30
CA ARG A 37 17.91 2.64 -7.86
C ARG A 37 17.73 4.10 -7.48
N ASP A 38 18.58 4.98 -8.01
CA ASP A 38 18.52 6.42 -7.74
C ASP A 38 17.26 7.07 -8.35
N ALA A 39 16.81 6.63 -9.52
CA ALA A 39 15.58 7.10 -10.16
C ALA A 39 14.34 6.72 -9.33
N ILE A 40 14.25 5.47 -8.88
CA ILE A 40 13.15 4.99 -8.03
C ILE A 40 13.15 5.72 -6.69
N PHE A 41 14.31 5.94 -6.09
CA PHE A 41 14.42 6.65 -4.82
C PHE A 41 13.96 8.11 -4.95
N LYS A 42 14.26 8.79 -6.06
CA LYS A 42 13.84 10.17 -6.33
C LYS A 42 12.37 10.26 -6.76
N ALA A 43 11.85 9.23 -7.41
CA ALA A 43 10.49 9.17 -7.93
C ALA A 43 9.84 7.82 -7.60
N PRO A 44 9.39 7.59 -6.35
CA PRO A 44 8.77 6.33 -5.91
C PRO A 44 7.59 5.89 -6.78
N GLU A 45 6.87 6.82 -7.38
CA GLU A 45 5.74 6.55 -8.28
C GLU A 45 6.12 5.70 -9.51
N LEU A 46 7.41 5.62 -9.87
CA LEU A 46 7.88 4.69 -10.92
C LEU A 46 7.52 3.23 -10.60
N VAL A 47 7.48 2.86 -9.33
CA VAL A 47 7.13 1.50 -8.89
C VAL A 47 5.81 1.45 -8.13
N ILE A 48 5.47 2.48 -7.40
CA ILE A 48 4.23 2.55 -6.62
C ILE A 48 3.00 2.78 -7.51
N GLY A 49 3.10 3.63 -8.54
CA GLY A 49 2.01 3.86 -9.49
C GLY A 49 1.49 2.58 -10.15
N PRO A 50 2.37 1.73 -10.75
CA PRO A 50 1.97 0.42 -11.26
C PRO A 50 1.36 -0.51 -10.19
N CYS A 51 1.89 -0.50 -8.96
CA CYS A 51 1.33 -1.27 -7.85
C CYS A 51 -0.07 -0.79 -7.47
N ARG A 52 -0.30 0.51 -7.48
CA ARG A 52 -1.61 1.13 -7.24
C ARG A 52 -2.60 0.75 -8.34
N ALA A 53 -2.21 0.85 -9.60
CA ALA A 53 -3.02 0.41 -10.74
C ALA A 53 -3.37 -1.09 -10.69
N ALA A 54 -2.49 -1.92 -10.11
CA ALA A 54 -2.72 -3.34 -9.89
C ALA A 54 -3.54 -3.67 -8.62
N GLY A 55 -3.97 -2.66 -7.85
CA GLY A 55 -4.76 -2.80 -6.63
C GLY A 55 -4.00 -3.39 -5.44
N LEU A 56 -2.68 -3.17 -5.38
CA LEU A 56 -1.81 -3.57 -4.26
C LEU A 56 -1.55 -2.42 -3.29
N VAL A 57 -1.68 -1.22 -3.76
CA VAL A 57 -1.52 0.03 -3.02
C VAL A 57 -2.82 0.79 -3.12
N GLU A 58 -3.24 1.41 -2.04
CA GLU A 58 -4.46 2.21 -2.02
C GLU A 58 -4.25 3.57 -2.66
N ASP A 59 -5.30 4.15 -3.27
CA ASP A 59 -5.18 5.45 -3.96
C ASP A 59 -4.73 6.57 -3.03
N GLU A 60 -5.11 6.48 -1.76
CA GLU A 60 -4.76 7.47 -0.74
C GLU A 60 -3.47 7.15 0.03
N GLU A 61 -2.86 6.01 -0.20
CA GLU A 61 -1.61 5.62 0.45
C GLU A 61 -0.46 6.36 -0.22
N GLU A 62 0.09 7.37 0.45
CA GLU A 62 1.24 8.12 -0.03
C GLU A 62 2.52 7.37 0.32
N TRP A 63 3.49 7.38 -0.60
CA TRP A 63 4.75 6.67 -0.44
C TRP A 63 5.94 7.64 -0.57
N TYR A 64 6.97 7.38 0.23
CA TYR A 64 8.12 8.26 0.37
C TYR A 64 9.41 7.46 0.25
N PRO A 65 10.49 8.05 -0.30
CA PRO A 65 11.81 7.45 -0.22
C PRO A 65 12.26 7.38 1.23
N TRP A 66 12.77 6.24 1.67
CA TRP A 66 13.18 6.05 3.05
C TRP A 66 14.68 5.83 3.18
N GLN A 67 15.21 4.75 2.59
CA GLN A 67 16.65 4.44 2.65
C GLN A 67 17.12 3.78 1.36
N LYS A 68 18.34 4.11 0.94
CA LYS A 68 19.07 3.38 -0.11
C LYS A 68 20.12 2.47 0.53
N GLU A 69 20.38 1.33 -0.12
CA GLU A 69 21.41 0.39 0.30
C GLU A 69 21.31 0.01 1.79
N PHE A 70 20.07 -0.28 2.22
CA PHE A 70 19.81 -0.66 3.61
C PHE A 70 20.49 -1.99 3.95
N PRO A 71 21.37 -2.03 4.96
CA PRO A 71 22.14 -3.22 5.29
C PRO A 71 21.26 -4.28 5.97
N THR A 72 21.45 -5.54 5.56
CA THR A 72 20.97 -6.74 6.24
C THR A 72 22.08 -7.79 6.22
N ASP A 73 21.98 -8.86 6.98
CA ASP A 73 22.95 -9.95 6.94
C ASP A 73 22.97 -10.69 5.60
N ALA A 74 21.86 -10.65 4.84
CA ALA A 74 21.78 -11.21 3.48
C ALA A 74 22.38 -10.30 2.40
N GLY A 75 22.75 -9.06 2.76
CA GLY A 75 23.26 -8.06 1.83
C GLY A 75 22.56 -6.72 1.98
N ARG A 76 22.61 -5.90 0.93
CA ARG A 76 22.00 -4.56 0.94
C ARG A 76 20.73 -4.54 0.09
N ILE A 77 19.64 -4.09 0.69
CA ILE A 77 18.41 -3.79 -0.05
C ILE A 77 18.62 -2.50 -0.84
N ASP A 78 18.40 -2.52 -2.14
CA ASP A 78 18.65 -1.37 -3.01
C ASP A 78 17.87 -0.13 -2.58
N VAL A 79 16.56 -0.25 -2.39
CA VAL A 79 15.69 0.85 -1.95
C VAL A 79 14.64 0.36 -0.96
N LEU A 80 14.53 1.06 0.15
CA LEU A 80 13.36 1.03 1.01
C LEU A 80 12.49 2.26 0.74
N LEU A 81 11.20 2.03 0.57
CA LEU A 81 10.17 3.05 0.57
C LEU A 81 9.26 2.83 1.77
N ILE A 82 8.68 3.91 2.27
CA ILE A 82 7.76 3.86 3.41
C ILE A 82 6.46 4.56 3.03
N SER A 83 5.34 3.97 3.43
CA SER A 83 4.04 4.60 3.22
C SER A 83 3.62 5.46 4.41
N SER A 84 2.66 6.35 4.16
CA SER A 84 1.99 7.13 5.21
C SER A 84 1.22 6.27 6.24
N GLN A 85 1.15 4.96 6.03
CA GLN A 85 0.52 3.99 6.93
C GLN A 85 1.54 3.08 7.63
N GLY A 86 2.85 3.37 7.49
CA GLY A 86 3.92 2.56 8.05
C GLY A 86 4.26 1.30 7.24
N ARG A 87 3.58 1.04 6.12
CA ARG A 87 3.90 -0.10 5.25
C ARG A 87 5.24 0.13 4.55
N VAL A 88 6.05 -0.93 4.43
CA VAL A 88 7.37 -0.87 3.82
C VAL A 88 7.34 -1.50 2.43
N ALA A 89 8.02 -0.87 1.45
CA ALA A 89 8.33 -1.52 0.18
C ALA A 89 9.84 -1.81 0.10
N VAL A 90 10.15 -3.08 -0.14
CA VAL A 90 11.50 -3.57 -0.45
C VAL A 90 11.63 -3.60 -1.97
N VAL A 91 12.52 -2.79 -2.52
CA VAL A 91 12.75 -2.69 -3.96
C VAL A 91 14.14 -3.19 -4.28
N GLU A 92 14.21 -4.14 -5.20
CA GLU A 92 15.46 -4.66 -5.77
C GLU A 92 15.50 -4.30 -7.25
N THR A 93 16.63 -3.75 -7.71
CA THR A 93 16.84 -3.36 -9.12
C THR A 93 17.79 -4.33 -9.80
N LYS A 94 17.46 -4.74 -11.01
CA LYS A 94 18.30 -5.62 -11.82
C LYS A 94 18.27 -5.21 -13.28
N LEU A 95 19.44 -5.28 -13.93
CA LEU A 95 19.52 -5.14 -15.39
C LEU A 95 19.26 -6.48 -16.09
N ALA A 96 18.55 -6.42 -17.21
CA ALA A 96 18.28 -7.58 -18.05
C ALA A 96 19.56 -8.22 -18.62
N ALA A 97 20.58 -7.41 -18.87
CA ALA A 97 21.88 -7.85 -19.36
C ALA A 97 22.64 -8.78 -18.40
N ASN A 98 22.26 -8.87 -17.11
CA ASN A 98 22.92 -9.74 -16.15
C ASN A 98 22.20 -11.10 -15.98
N PRO A 99 22.59 -12.16 -16.71
CA PRO A 99 21.87 -13.44 -16.72
C PRO A 99 21.99 -14.22 -15.40
N GLU A 100 23.05 -14.01 -14.61
CA GLU A 100 23.18 -14.67 -13.30
C GLU A 100 22.22 -14.12 -12.26
N SER A 101 21.86 -12.86 -12.36
CA SER A 101 20.94 -12.19 -11.44
C SER A 101 19.51 -12.77 -11.52
N ARG A 102 19.12 -13.31 -12.67
CA ARG A 102 17.75 -13.76 -12.95
C ARG A 102 17.23 -14.85 -12.01
N ARG A 103 18.10 -15.78 -11.57
CA ARG A 103 17.72 -16.86 -10.66
C ARG A 103 17.95 -16.50 -9.20
N LYS A 104 18.95 -15.65 -8.95
CA LYS A 104 19.36 -15.27 -7.59
C LYS A 104 18.46 -14.20 -7.00
N VAL A 105 17.86 -13.32 -7.81
CA VAL A 105 17.06 -12.18 -7.31
C VAL A 105 15.88 -12.59 -6.44
N LEU A 106 15.17 -13.67 -6.79
CA LEU A 106 14.06 -14.16 -5.97
C LEU A 106 14.54 -14.69 -4.62
N ALA A 107 15.64 -15.46 -4.61
CA ALA A 107 16.23 -15.95 -3.37
C ALA A 107 16.71 -14.77 -2.50
N GLN A 108 17.43 -13.83 -3.09
CA GLN A 108 17.93 -12.63 -2.44
C GLN A 108 16.81 -11.82 -1.77
N VAL A 109 15.70 -11.63 -2.48
CA VAL A 109 14.55 -10.88 -1.95
C VAL A 109 13.86 -11.64 -0.81
N LEU A 110 13.78 -12.98 -0.88
CA LEU A 110 13.25 -13.81 0.20
C LEU A 110 14.15 -13.75 1.44
N ASP A 111 15.46 -13.75 1.27
CA ASP A 111 16.42 -13.58 2.36
C ASP A 111 16.28 -12.20 3.01
N TYR A 112 16.08 -11.14 2.23
CA TYR A 112 15.79 -9.80 2.77
C TYR A 112 14.51 -9.78 3.61
N LEU A 113 13.44 -10.39 3.13
CA LEU A 113 12.17 -10.44 3.86
C LEU A 113 12.28 -11.19 5.18
N ALA A 114 13.08 -12.25 5.22
CA ALA A 114 13.31 -13.01 6.44
C ALA A 114 14.07 -12.19 7.49
N GLN A 115 14.96 -11.32 7.06
CA GLN A 115 15.83 -10.54 7.96
C GLN A 115 15.32 -9.12 8.24
N LEU A 116 14.41 -8.60 7.43
CA LEU A 116 13.92 -7.21 7.53
C LEU A 116 13.39 -6.84 8.94
N PRO A 117 12.61 -7.70 9.64
CA PRO A 117 12.13 -7.37 10.98
C PRO A 117 13.27 -7.16 11.97
N GLU A 118 14.29 -8.02 11.96
CA GLU A 118 15.44 -7.93 12.85
C GLU A 118 16.32 -6.74 12.50
N ALA A 119 16.66 -6.56 11.23
CA ALA A 119 17.47 -5.43 10.75
C ALA A 119 16.83 -4.06 11.08
N LEU A 120 15.51 -3.91 10.96
CA LEU A 120 14.81 -2.69 11.35
C LEU A 120 14.71 -2.52 12.87
N ASN A 121 14.69 -3.61 13.65
CA ASN A 121 14.75 -3.52 15.10
C ASN A 121 16.13 -3.06 15.58
N GLU A 122 17.20 -3.50 14.94
CA GLU A 122 18.56 -3.11 15.27
C GLU A 122 18.88 -1.69 14.81
N THR A 123 18.48 -1.35 13.59
CA THR A 123 18.83 -0.05 12.96
C THR A 123 17.66 0.48 12.14
N MET A 124 16.74 1.17 12.80
CA MET A 124 15.64 1.86 12.12
C MET A 124 16.20 3.11 11.42
N PRO A 125 16.10 3.24 10.09
CA PRO A 125 16.43 4.49 9.43
C PRO A 125 15.52 5.62 9.90
N THR A 126 16.01 6.85 9.92
CA THR A 126 15.19 8.01 10.28
C THR A 126 13.93 8.07 9.39
N ILE A 127 12.76 8.09 10.00
CA ILE A 127 11.50 8.24 9.26
C ILE A 127 11.50 9.59 8.53
N PRO A 128 11.22 9.62 7.22
CA PRO A 128 11.13 10.88 6.48
C PRO A 128 10.10 11.81 7.09
N THR A 129 10.36 13.10 6.99
CA THR A 129 9.42 14.13 7.44
C THR A 129 8.79 14.85 6.24
N GLN A 130 7.53 15.21 6.38
CA GLN A 130 6.83 16.10 5.47
C GLN A 130 6.12 17.16 6.30
N ASP A 131 6.33 18.43 5.96
CA ASP A 131 5.83 19.58 6.73
C ASP A 131 6.27 19.55 8.21
N ASN A 132 7.53 19.12 8.46
CA ASN A 132 8.18 18.91 9.76
C ASN A 132 7.59 17.79 10.64
N GLU A 133 6.73 16.93 10.07
CA GLU A 133 6.14 15.79 10.79
C GLU A 133 6.58 14.47 10.16
N PRO A 134 6.83 13.41 10.95
CA PRO A 134 7.15 12.11 10.40
C PRO A 134 5.99 11.59 9.54
N VAL A 135 6.33 11.02 8.38
CA VAL A 135 5.31 10.49 7.45
C VAL A 135 4.60 9.26 7.98
N ALA A 136 5.22 8.53 8.92
CA ALA A 136 4.68 7.36 9.61
C ALA A 136 5.25 7.29 11.02
N GLU A 137 4.62 6.53 11.92
CA GLU A 137 5.16 6.23 13.25
C GLU A 137 6.06 4.98 13.19
N GLU A 138 7.13 4.95 14.00
CA GLU A 138 8.01 3.78 14.08
C GLU A 138 7.24 2.51 14.49
N ASP A 139 6.27 2.63 15.39
CA ASP A 139 5.46 1.51 15.85
C ASP A 139 4.58 0.96 14.73
N ASP A 140 3.99 1.84 13.89
CA ASP A 140 3.22 1.41 12.71
C ASP A 140 4.12 0.64 11.72
N VAL A 141 5.39 1.06 11.56
CA VAL A 141 6.37 0.38 10.69
C VAL A 141 6.73 -0.99 11.26
N ARG A 142 7.05 -1.06 12.54
CA ARG A 142 7.40 -2.32 13.22
C ARG A 142 6.24 -3.31 13.16
N GLU A 143 5.02 -2.85 13.41
CA GLU A 143 3.81 -3.67 13.31
C GLU A 143 3.63 -4.20 11.89
N ALA A 144 3.67 -3.32 10.88
CA ALA A 144 3.50 -3.71 9.48
C ALA A 144 4.53 -4.76 9.03
N VAL A 145 5.80 -4.58 9.42
CA VAL A 145 6.87 -5.51 9.05
C VAL A 145 6.75 -6.83 9.81
N ALA A 146 6.44 -6.81 11.11
CA ALA A 146 6.22 -8.02 11.92
C ALA A 146 5.02 -8.84 11.40
N GLU A 147 3.99 -8.17 10.91
CA GLU A 147 2.82 -8.81 10.28
C GLU A 147 3.09 -9.29 8.85
N GLY A 148 4.26 -8.95 8.28
CA GLY A 148 4.58 -9.24 6.89
C GLY A 148 3.81 -8.37 5.88
N ASN A 149 3.21 -7.25 6.31
CA ASN A 149 2.56 -6.28 5.41
C ASN A 149 3.60 -5.49 4.63
N VAL A 150 4.37 -6.19 3.82
CA VAL A 150 5.49 -5.67 3.03
C VAL A 150 5.17 -5.80 1.55
N LEU A 151 5.45 -4.75 0.79
CA LEU A 151 5.40 -4.77 -0.66
C LEU A 151 6.80 -5.06 -1.20
N VAL A 152 6.94 -6.12 -1.97
CA VAL A 152 8.20 -6.51 -2.60
C VAL A 152 8.15 -6.16 -4.07
N VAL A 153 9.12 -5.40 -4.54
CA VAL A 153 9.22 -4.98 -5.94
C VAL A 153 10.57 -5.42 -6.51
N ILE A 154 10.54 -6.16 -7.61
CA ILE A 154 11.71 -6.39 -8.45
C ILE A 154 11.52 -5.55 -9.71
N ALA A 155 12.38 -4.55 -9.89
CA ALA A 155 12.35 -3.62 -11.02
C ALA A 155 13.51 -3.89 -11.97
N SER A 156 13.25 -3.95 -13.27
CA SER A 156 14.25 -4.20 -14.31
C SER A 156 13.92 -3.39 -15.57
N ASP A 157 14.92 -3.05 -16.37
CA ASP A 157 14.74 -2.46 -17.70
C ASP A 157 13.99 -3.42 -18.66
N GLU A 158 14.15 -4.73 -18.42
CA GLU A 158 13.35 -5.78 -19.04
C GLU A 158 13.24 -7.00 -18.11
N VAL A 159 12.03 -7.35 -17.70
CA VAL A 159 11.77 -8.52 -16.87
C VAL A 159 11.76 -9.80 -17.73
N ASP A 160 12.69 -10.72 -17.45
CA ASP A 160 12.73 -12.02 -18.11
C ASP A 160 11.43 -12.81 -17.84
N SER A 161 10.81 -13.31 -18.91
CA SER A 161 9.57 -14.09 -18.84
C SER A 161 9.70 -15.38 -17.98
N ARG A 162 10.91 -15.92 -17.84
CA ARG A 162 11.20 -17.09 -17.00
C ARG A 162 11.15 -16.72 -15.52
N VAL A 163 11.65 -15.54 -15.14
CA VAL A 163 11.56 -15.03 -13.76
C VAL A 163 10.09 -14.79 -13.41
N ALA A 164 9.33 -14.16 -14.31
CA ALA A 164 7.90 -13.96 -14.15
C ALA A 164 7.11 -15.28 -14.03
N LYS A 165 7.50 -16.32 -14.76
CA LYS A 165 6.90 -17.66 -14.66
C LYS A 165 7.33 -18.35 -13.37
N LEU A 166 8.60 -18.24 -12.99
CA LEU A 166 9.16 -18.86 -11.79
C LEU A 166 8.52 -18.24 -10.53
N SER A 167 8.38 -16.92 -10.46
CA SER A 167 7.73 -16.24 -9.34
C SER A 167 6.29 -16.73 -9.14
N ARG A 168 5.53 -16.85 -10.22
CA ARG A 168 4.17 -17.39 -10.17
C ARG A 168 4.13 -18.84 -9.70
N ASN A 169 4.97 -19.69 -10.24
CA ASN A 169 4.94 -21.13 -9.94
C ASN A 169 5.49 -21.46 -8.54
N LEU A 170 6.60 -20.84 -8.12
CA LEU A 170 7.19 -21.11 -6.81
C LEU A 170 6.40 -20.48 -5.67
N LEU A 171 5.78 -19.35 -5.94
CA LEU A 171 5.17 -18.54 -4.88
C LEU A 171 3.64 -18.69 -4.81
N SER A 172 2.99 -19.25 -5.86
CA SER A 172 1.54 -19.46 -5.86
C SER A 172 1.10 -20.70 -5.09
N ASP A 173 1.90 -21.78 -5.07
CA ASP A 173 1.38 -23.09 -4.70
C ASP A 173 1.78 -23.63 -3.32
N HIS A 174 2.81 -23.10 -2.65
CA HIS A 174 3.39 -23.78 -1.49
C HIS A 174 3.65 -22.95 -0.22
N LEU A 175 3.47 -21.63 -0.24
CA LEU A 175 3.77 -20.78 0.92
C LEU A 175 2.55 -19.95 1.34
N VAL A 176 2.25 -19.98 2.64
CA VAL A 176 1.42 -18.94 3.26
C VAL A 176 2.23 -17.65 3.19
N LYS A 177 1.84 -16.73 2.33
CA LYS A 177 2.55 -15.47 2.13
C LYS A 177 1.85 -14.38 2.90
N ARG A 178 2.65 -13.57 3.56
CA ARG A 178 2.19 -12.37 4.26
C ARG A 178 2.57 -11.09 3.51
N TRP A 179 3.21 -11.18 2.35
CA TRP A 179 3.73 -10.08 1.54
C TRP A 179 3.31 -10.20 0.08
N ASP A 180 3.23 -9.10 -0.61
CA ASP A 180 2.95 -9.04 -2.05
C ASP A 180 4.25 -8.92 -2.83
N LEU A 181 4.38 -9.63 -3.95
CA LEU A 181 5.51 -9.53 -4.87
C LEU A 181 5.06 -9.01 -6.24
N VAL A 182 5.76 -8.00 -6.74
CA VAL A 182 5.54 -7.42 -8.06
C VAL A 182 6.84 -7.40 -8.85
N LEU A 183 6.77 -7.82 -10.11
CA LEU A 183 7.84 -7.64 -11.08
C LEU A 183 7.44 -6.51 -12.02
N ILE A 184 8.26 -5.47 -12.08
CA ILE A 184 8.02 -4.25 -12.86
C ILE A 184 9.08 -4.12 -13.95
N ASP A 185 8.62 -3.96 -15.17
CA ASP A 185 9.41 -3.64 -16.35
C ASP A 185 9.46 -2.11 -16.50
N LEU A 186 10.64 -1.54 -16.39
CA LEU A 186 10.89 -0.11 -16.59
C LEU A 186 11.33 0.13 -18.02
N ALA A 187 10.38 0.07 -18.97
CA ALA A 187 10.67 0.21 -20.39
C ALA A 187 11.21 1.60 -20.72
N LEU A 188 12.41 1.63 -21.30
CA LEU A 188 13.11 2.87 -21.66
C LEU A 188 12.82 3.27 -23.11
N TYR A 189 12.65 4.55 -23.33
CA TYR A 189 12.48 5.15 -24.65
C TYR A 189 13.34 6.39 -24.78
N ARG A 190 14.08 6.51 -25.89
CA ARG A 190 14.86 7.69 -26.24
C ARG A 190 14.20 8.46 -27.38
N PRO A 191 14.34 9.79 -27.45
CA PRO A 191 13.86 10.57 -28.58
C PRO A 191 14.63 10.21 -29.84
N ASN A 192 13.94 10.11 -30.96
CA ASN A 192 14.57 9.89 -32.28
C ASN A 192 15.37 11.11 -32.70
N GLU A 193 14.92 12.32 -32.34
CA GLU A 193 15.57 13.59 -32.62
C GLU A 193 15.68 14.44 -31.33
N GLY A 194 16.66 15.31 -31.25
CA GLY A 194 16.78 16.30 -30.18
C GLY A 194 17.63 15.86 -28.99
N ALA A 195 17.15 16.11 -27.77
CA ALA A 195 17.90 15.97 -26.53
C ALA A 195 18.19 14.50 -26.16
N ARG A 196 19.39 14.02 -26.51
CA ARG A 196 19.86 12.64 -26.24
C ARG A 196 20.13 12.36 -24.75
N ASP A 197 20.09 13.38 -23.90
CA ASP A 197 20.26 13.31 -22.45
C ASP A 197 18.97 12.98 -21.70
N LYS A 198 17.84 12.84 -22.41
CA LYS A 198 16.54 12.52 -21.85
C LYS A 198 16.05 11.17 -22.30
N CYS A 199 15.41 10.45 -21.41
CA CYS A 199 14.66 9.23 -21.73
C CYS A 199 13.30 9.25 -21.03
N PHE A 200 12.32 8.55 -21.62
CA PHE A 200 11.07 8.22 -20.94
C PHE A 200 11.17 6.84 -20.33
N ILE A 201 10.54 6.68 -19.19
CA ILE A 201 10.35 5.38 -18.53
C ILE A 201 8.87 5.10 -18.49
N ILE A 202 8.47 3.94 -19.00
CA ILE A 202 7.11 3.43 -18.90
C ILE A 202 7.12 2.19 -18.04
N PRO A 203 6.66 2.30 -16.78
CA PRO A 203 6.61 1.16 -15.89
C PRO A 203 5.42 0.26 -16.22
N ASN A 204 5.66 -1.07 -16.28
CA ASN A 204 4.65 -2.08 -16.54
C ASN A 204 4.75 -3.24 -15.55
N VAL A 205 3.63 -3.66 -14.97
CA VAL A 205 3.57 -4.89 -14.17
C VAL A 205 3.64 -6.10 -15.09
N ARG A 206 4.69 -6.92 -14.94
CA ARG A 206 4.90 -8.17 -15.70
C ARG A 206 4.38 -9.39 -14.98
N SER A 207 4.49 -9.39 -13.67
CA SER A 207 4.00 -10.48 -12.83
C SER A 207 3.61 -9.93 -11.48
N LEU A 208 2.56 -10.51 -10.93
CA LEU A 208 2.04 -10.17 -9.63
C LEU A 208 1.73 -11.45 -8.88
N VAL A 209 2.18 -11.55 -7.64
CA VAL A 209 1.82 -12.60 -6.70
C VAL A 209 1.25 -11.94 -5.46
N LYS A 210 -0.07 -12.03 -5.31
CA LYS A 210 -0.77 -11.54 -4.12
C LYS A 210 -0.70 -12.57 -3.01
N SER A 211 -0.64 -12.11 -1.76
CA SER A 211 -0.87 -12.98 -0.63
C SER A 211 -2.35 -13.37 -0.59
N GLU A 212 -2.63 -14.67 -0.55
CA GLU A 212 -3.99 -15.21 -0.49
C GLU A 212 -4.11 -16.18 0.68
N PRO A 213 -5.24 -16.15 1.43
CA PRO A 213 -5.50 -17.14 2.47
C PRO A 213 -5.76 -18.50 1.81
N ARG A 214 -5.13 -19.55 2.32
CA ARG A 214 -5.42 -20.92 1.89
C ARG A 214 -6.41 -21.59 2.82
N GLN A 215 -7.36 -22.31 2.24
CA GLN A 215 -8.19 -23.26 2.95
C GLN A 215 -7.53 -24.65 2.80
N VAL A 216 -7.21 -25.29 3.92
CA VAL A 216 -6.76 -26.68 3.92
C VAL A 216 -7.99 -27.55 4.11
N VAL A 217 -8.29 -28.37 3.13
CA VAL A 217 -9.37 -29.37 3.22
C VAL A 217 -8.76 -30.64 3.79
N ARG A 218 -9.13 -30.99 5.03
CA ARG A 218 -8.76 -32.27 5.64
C ARG A 218 -9.87 -33.28 5.34
N VAL A 219 -9.55 -34.32 4.61
CA VAL A 219 -10.44 -35.46 4.39
C VAL A 219 -10.13 -36.51 5.45
N ILE A 220 -11.03 -36.70 6.41
CA ILE A 220 -10.93 -37.77 7.40
C ILE A 220 -11.77 -38.94 6.90
N VAL A 221 -11.12 -40.06 6.59
CA VAL A 221 -11.79 -41.29 6.24
C VAL A 221 -11.86 -42.17 7.53
N GLN A 222 -13.01 -42.32 8.10
CA GLN A 222 -13.21 -43.16 9.29
C GLN A 222 -14.06 -44.41 8.92
N GLY A 223 -13.55 -45.58 9.27
CA GLY A 223 -14.32 -46.85 9.28
C GLY A 223 -14.10 -47.72 8.03
N GLU A 224 -14.53 -49.02 8.19
CA GLU A 224 -14.43 -50.08 7.15
C GLU A 224 -15.45 -49.93 6.00
N ASN A 225 -16.41 -49.01 6.11
CA ASN A 225 -17.32 -48.62 5.03
C ASN A 225 -16.95 -47.21 4.53
N PRO A 226 -16.77 -47.00 3.21
CA PRO A 226 -16.27 -45.72 2.68
C PRO A 226 -17.39 -44.65 2.62
N SER A 227 -17.79 -44.15 3.77
CA SER A 227 -18.48 -42.87 3.83
C SER A 227 -17.41 -41.80 4.16
N ALA A 228 -16.93 -41.12 3.15
CA ALA A 228 -16.03 -39.99 3.33
C ALA A 228 -16.85 -38.78 3.82
N THR A 229 -16.71 -38.42 5.08
CA THR A 229 -17.16 -37.12 5.57
C THR A 229 -16.06 -36.12 5.25
N VAL A 230 -16.34 -35.20 4.35
CA VAL A 230 -15.44 -34.08 4.06
C VAL A 230 -15.73 -33.01 5.11
N GLU A 231 -14.94 -32.99 6.16
CA GLU A 231 -14.88 -31.82 7.05
C GLU A 231 -13.94 -30.79 6.41
N VAL A 232 -14.51 -29.68 6.01
CA VAL A 232 -13.72 -28.50 5.65
C VAL A 232 -13.30 -27.86 6.96
N GLU A 233 -12.21 -28.39 7.54
CA GLU A 233 -11.54 -27.72 8.63
C GLU A 233 -10.85 -26.50 8.02
N ARG A 234 -11.34 -25.32 8.29
CA ARG A 234 -10.55 -24.11 8.13
C ARG A 234 -9.40 -24.25 9.12
N VAL A 235 -8.27 -24.81 8.68
CA VAL A 235 -7.05 -24.75 9.46
C VAL A 235 -6.65 -23.30 9.48
N THR A 236 -7.10 -22.58 10.46
CA THR A 236 -6.47 -21.39 10.95
C THR A 236 -5.09 -21.79 11.46
N ILE A 237 -4.11 -21.84 10.54
CA ILE A 237 -2.70 -21.83 10.91
C ILE A 237 -2.52 -20.44 11.51
N ASP A 238 -2.47 -20.36 12.85
CA ASP A 238 -2.58 -19.13 13.63
C ASP A 238 -3.55 -18.16 12.97
N GLU A 239 -4.60 -17.78 13.59
CA GLU A 239 -5.73 -16.96 13.11
C GLU A 239 -5.31 -15.61 12.48
N GLU A 240 -4.08 -15.50 12.02
CA GLU A 240 -3.50 -14.32 11.41
C GLU A 240 -3.84 -14.26 9.93
N ARG A 241 -4.76 -13.39 9.63
CA ARG A 241 -5.12 -13.01 8.28
C ARG A 241 -3.88 -12.53 7.51
N PRO A 242 -3.69 -12.92 6.22
CA PRO A 242 -2.64 -12.32 5.40
C PRO A 242 -2.75 -10.80 5.42
N ALA A 243 -1.63 -10.13 5.67
CA ALA A 243 -1.61 -8.66 5.78
C ALA A 243 -2.15 -7.93 4.54
N SER A 244 -2.12 -8.57 3.36
CA SER A 244 -2.66 -8.02 2.12
C SER A 244 -4.16 -8.22 1.92
N GLN A 245 -4.82 -9.02 2.77
CA GLN A 245 -6.25 -9.25 2.63
C GLN A 245 -7.03 -8.10 3.27
N ARG A 246 -7.87 -7.43 2.46
CA ARG A 246 -8.79 -6.41 3.00
C ARG A 246 -9.79 -7.05 3.94
N TRP A 247 -10.07 -6.38 5.01
CA TRP A 247 -11.17 -6.69 5.89
C TRP A 247 -12.49 -6.36 5.19
N ASP A 248 -13.54 -7.05 5.55
CA ASP A 248 -14.90 -6.67 5.20
C ASP A 248 -15.63 -6.11 6.44
N GLU A 249 -16.80 -5.55 6.22
CA GLU A 249 -17.60 -4.91 7.25
C GLU A 249 -17.90 -5.87 8.42
N THR A 250 -18.43 -7.04 8.10
CA THR A 250 -18.84 -8.02 9.11
C THR A 250 -17.66 -8.42 9.99
N GLN A 251 -16.56 -8.78 9.36
CA GLN A 251 -15.34 -9.21 10.05
C GLN A 251 -14.74 -8.09 10.92
N PHE A 252 -14.76 -6.85 10.45
CA PHE A 252 -14.24 -5.72 11.23
C PHE A 252 -15.06 -5.52 12.50
N PHE A 253 -16.38 -5.44 12.40
CA PHE A 253 -17.24 -5.18 13.55
C PHE A 253 -17.31 -6.36 14.53
N GLU A 254 -17.27 -7.61 14.06
CA GLU A 254 -17.22 -8.80 14.91
C GLU A 254 -15.95 -8.89 15.75
N ASN A 255 -14.83 -8.33 15.26
CA ASN A 255 -13.54 -8.42 15.94
C ASN A 255 -13.13 -7.14 16.69
N LEU A 256 -13.87 -6.05 16.55
CA LEU A 256 -13.48 -4.74 17.10
C LEU A 256 -13.27 -4.76 18.63
N GLU A 257 -14.11 -5.49 19.35
CA GLU A 257 -13.98 -5.72 20.80
C GLU A 257 -12.78 -6.60 21.13
N ALA A 258 -12.61 -7.69 20.38
CA ALA A 258 -11.52 -8.65 20.60
C ALA A 258 -10.13 -8.03 20.38
N TRP A 259 -10.04 -6.98 19.55
CA TRP A 259 -8.81 -6.23 19.32
C TRP A 259 -8.52 -5.16 20.36
N GLY A 260 -9.43 -4.98 21.31
CA GLY A 260 -9.26 -4.07 22.45
C GLY A 260 -9.64 -2.62 22.17
N ALA A 261 -10.45 -2.35 21.14
CA ALA A 261 -11.00 -1.01 20.93
C ALA A 261 -11.89 -0.62 22.09
N PRO A 262 -11.72 0.60 22.71
CA PRO A 262 -12.59 1.05 23.78
C PRO A 262 -14.05 1.15 23.34
N PRO A 263 -15.04 0.86 24.23
CA PRO A 263 -16.47 0.91 23.88
C PRO A 263 -16.93 2.22 23.22
N PRO A 264 -16.47 3.43 23.64
CA PRO A 264 -16.83 4.66 22.92
C PRO A 264 -16.33 4.70 21.46
N VAL A 265 -15.19 4.07 21.16
CA VAL A 265 -14.66 3.99 19.78
C VAL A 265 -15.44 2.97 18.97
N GLN A 266 -15.89 1.86 19.56
CA GLN A 266 -16.78 0.88 18.92
C GLN A 266 -18.12 1.52 18.53
N ASP A 267 -18.73 2.29 19.46
CA ASP A 267 -19.95 3.07 19.20
C ASP A 267 -19.74 4.10 18.10
N PHE A 268 -18.60 4.80 18.11
CA PHE A 268 -18.22 5.76 17.07
C PHE A 268 -18.12 5.09 15.69
N ALA A 269 -17.44 3.94 15.58
CA ALA A 269 -17.35 3.19 14.33
C ALA A 269 -18.75 2.79 13.82
N THR A 270 -19.63 2.34 14.71
CA THR A 270 -21.01 2.00 14.36
C THR A 270 -21.78 3.22 13.85
N LYS A 271 -21.67 4.34 14.52
CA LYS A 271 -22.29 5.60 14.09
C LYS A 271 -21.76 6.13 12.75
N LEU A 272 -20.46 5.98 12.48
CA LEU A 272 -19.90 6.31 11.16
C LEU A 272 -20.46 5.41 10.05
N ARG A 273 -20.70 4.13 10.33
CA ARG A 273 -21.38 3.21 9.40
C ARG A 273 -22.81 3.65 9.10
N GLU A 274 -23.56 4.00 10.13
CA GLU A 274 -24.93 4.51 9.99
C GLU A 274 -24.94 5.82 9.21
N LEU A 275 -23.97 6.70 9.47
CA LEU A 275 -23.80 7.96 8.76
C LEU A 275 -23.53 7.73 7.27
N ALA A 276 -22.63 6.80 6.93
CA ALA A 276 -22.36 6.43 5.55
C ALA A 276 -23.62 5.88 4.84
N SER A 277 -24.45 5.11 5.54
CA SER A 277 -25.71 4.58 5.01
C SER A 277 -26.76 5.64 4.72
N ARG A 278 -26.68 6.81 5.40
CA ARG A 278 -27.58 7.96 5.13
C ARG A 278 -27.19 8.74 3.87
N PHE A 279 -25.94 8.64 3.42
CA PHE A 279 -25.43 9.37 2.25
C PHE A 279 -24.76 8.41 1.22
N PRO A 280 -25.45 7.38 0.70
CA PRO A 280 -24.86 6.29 -0.06
C PRO A 280 -24.23 6.74 -1.39
N GLU A 281 -24.66 7.88 -1.96
CA GLU A 281 -24.15 8.39 -3.23
C GLU A 281 -22.82 9.16 -3.05
N SER A 282 -22.56 9.69 -1.87
CA SER A 282 -21.41 10.57 -1.62
C SER A 282 -20.44 10.05 -0.57
N VAL A 283 -20.89 9.19 0.34
CA VAL A 283 -20.10 8.66 1.45
C VAL A 283 -20.03 7.13 1.35
N THR A 284 -18.82 6.60 1.46
CA THR A 284 -18.57 5.15 1.43
C THR A 284 -17.64 4.73 2.54
N LEU A 285 -17.68 3.44 2.89
CA LEU A 285 -16.71 2.81 3.78
C LEU A 285 -15.74 1.96 2.97
N ALA A 286 -14.48 2.02 3.34
CA ALA A 286 -13.45 1.12 2.84
C ALA A 286 -12.75 0.43 4.01
N TRP A 287 -12.17 -0.72 3.74
CA TRP A 287 -11.57 -1.58 4.75
C TRP A 287 -10.08 -1.72 4.51
N GLY A 288 -9.29 -1.51 5.55
CA GLY A 288 -7.83 -1.63 5.49
C GLY A 288 -7.35 -3.08 5.45
N ARG A 289 -6.02 -3.25 5.44
CA ARG A 289 -5.36 -4.56 5.27
C ARG A 289 -4.58 -5.03 6.50
N GLY A 290 -4.33 -4.17 7.50
CA GLY A 290 -3.57 -4.50 8.70
C GLY A 290 -4.18 -5.64 9.51
N LYS A 291 -3.41 -6.22 10.43
CA LYS A 291 -3.80 -7.38 11.27
C LYS A 291 -5.12 -7.15 12.01
N LYS A 292 -5.25 -6.00 12.63
CA LYS A 292 -6.47 -5.61 13.35
C LYS A 292 -7.49 -4.88 12.46
N GLY A 293 -7.16 -4.69 11.18
CA GLY A 293 -7.99 -3.99 10.24
C GLY A 293 -8.15 -2.50 10.54
N SER A 294 -8.71 -1.80 9.58
CA SER A 294 -9.22 -0.44 9.77
C SER A 294 -10.46 -0.20 8.94
N MET A 295 -11.29 0.72 9.38
CA MET A 295 -12.44 1.24 8.67
C MET A 295 -12.16 2.68 8.25
N VAL A 296 -12.24 2.97 6.97
CA VAL A 296 -12.02 4.32 6.42
C VAL A 296 -13.33 4.89 5.92
N LEU A 297 -13.78 5.99 6.53
CA LEU A 297 -14.87 6.80 6.01
C LEU A 297 -14.35 7.61 4.83
N LYS A 298 -14.94 7.44 3.65
CA LYS A 298 -14.57 8.14 2.41
C LYS A 298 -15.71 9.01 1.91
N ARG A 299 -15.36 10.15 1.28
CA ARG A 299 -16.29 10.95 0.52
C ARG A 299 -15.69 11.26 -0.86
N PHE A 300 -16.48 11.02 -1.92
CA PHE A 300 -16.03 11.17 -3.31
C PHE A 300 -14.67 10.50 -3.57
N GLY A 301 -14.46 9.30 -2.98
CA GLY A 301 -13.22 8.54 -3.09
C GLY A 301 -12.09 8.94 -2.14
N GLY A 302 -12.15 10.13 -1.52
CA GLY A 302 -11.14 10.61 -0.59
C GLY A 302 -11.38 10.10 0.85
N GLY A 303 -10.38 9.44 1.46
CA GLY A 303 -10.44 9.00 2.87
C GLY A 303 -10.44 10.19 3.82
N LEU A 304 -11.38 10.24 4.75
CA LEU A 304 -11.58 11.34 5.71
C LEU A 304 -11.10 10.99 7.11
N ILE A 305 -11.61 9.87 7.61
CA ILE A 305 -11.35 9.36 8.96
C ILE A 305 -11.08 7.87 8.85
N GLU A 306 -10.08 7.40 9.56
CA GLU A 306 -9.73 6.00 9.64
C GLU A 306 -9.79 5.56 11.12
N VAL A 307 -10.58 4.53 11.39
CA VAL A 307 -10.72 3.90 12.71
C VAL A 307 -10.02 2.56 12.66
N TYR A 308 -8.96 2.38 13.43
CA TYR A 308 -8.22 1.12 13.54
C TYR A 308 -8.90 0.17 14.52
N GLY A 309 -8.77 -1.12 14.28
CA GLY A 309 -9.29 -2.14 15.20
C GLY A 309 -8.71 -2.06 16.62
N SER A 310 -7.52 -1.47 16.79
CA SER A 310 -6.93 -1.15 18.10
C SER A 310 -7.58 0.03 18.83
N GLY A 311 -8.55 0.71 18.21
CA GLY A 311 -9.18 1.91 18.77
C GLY A 311 -8.47 3.23 18.47
N LYS A 312 -7.34 3.22 17.79
CA LYS A 312 -6.64 4.42 17.30
C LYS A 312 -7.48 5.08 16.19
N ILE A 313 -7.49 6.37 16.10
CA ILE A 313 -8.20 7.12 15.04
C ILE A 313 -7.21 8.03 14.32
N LYS A 314 -7.26 8.05 12.98
CA LYS A 314 -6.48 8.94 12.13
C LYS A 314 -7.40 9.83 11.31
N PHE A 315 -7.06 11.12 11.24
CA PHE A 315 -7.82 12.13 10.51
C PHE A 315 -7.04 12.62 9.30
N ARG A 316 -7.77 13.04 8.27
CA ARG A 316 -7.19 13.58 7.02
C ARG A 316 -7.81 14.96 6.71
N PRO A 317 -7.51 15.99 7.51
CA PRO A 317 -8.21 17.29 7.44
C PRO A 317 -8.12 17.97 6.07
N LEU A 318 -6.98 17.82 5.34
CA LEU A 318 -6.81 18.38 4.00
C LEU A 318 -7.71 17.69 2.96
N LYS A 319 -7.96 16.38 3.12
CA LYS A 319 -8.90 15.67 2.25
C LYS A 319 -10.34 16.05 2.55
N PHE A 320 -10.66 16.32 3.81
CA PHE A 320 -11.94 16.89 4.20
C PHE A 320 -12.19 18.25 3.54
N THR A 321 -11.19 19.13 3.53
CA THR A 321 -11.29 20.44 2.85
C THR A 321 -11.59 20.26 1.37
N ARG A 322 -10.89 19.35 0.69
CA ARG A 322 -11.14 19.06 -0.72
C ARG A 322 -12.52 18.46 -0.99
N ALA A 323 -13.00 17.58 -0.10
CA ALA A 323 -14.26 16.88 -0.27
C ALA A 323 -15.50 17.72 0.08
N LEU A 324 -15.35 18.71 0.98
CA LEU A 324 -16.44 19.56 1.47
C LEU A 324 -16.44 20.96 0.86
N GLY A 325 -15.36 21.34 0.15
CA GLY A 325 -15.08 22.70 -0.28
C GLY A 325 -14.36 23.53 0.80
N ASP A 326 -13.77 24.65 0.38
CA ASP A 326 -12.80 25.41 1.19
C ASP A 326 -13.37 26.00 2.47
N GLU A 327 -14.63 26.40 2.50
CA GLU A 327 -15.26 27.02 3.67
C GLU A 327 -15.53 25.97 4.76
N ARG A 328 -16.26 24.92 4.43
CA ARG A 328 -16.62 23.85 5.38
C ARG A 328 -15.44 23.03 5.82
N GLY A 329 -14.52 22.76 4.89
CA GLY A 329 -13.28 22.07 5.23
C GLY A 329 -12.45 22.87 6.25
N ARG A 330 -12.45 24.21 6.17
CA ARG A 330 -11.86 25.08 7.21
C ARG A 330 -12.60 25.00 8.54
N GLU A 331 -13.93 25.08 8.52
CA GLU A 331 -14.74 24.94 9.73
C GLU A 331 -14.51 23.59 10.42
N TYR A 332 -14.51 22.51 9.66
CA TYR A 332 -14.19 21.19 10.16
C TYR A 332 -12.78 21.13 10.78
N ARG A 333 -11.77 21.69 10.13
CA ARG A 333 -10.41 21.76 10.65
C ARG A 333 -10.32 22.55 11.94
N ILE A 334 -10.96 23.72 12.00
CA ILE A 334 -11.03 24.54 13.22
C ILE A 334 -11.73 23.78 14.36
N GLY A 335 -12.79 23.03 14.05
CA GLY A 335 -13.50 22.18 15.01
C GLY A 335 -12.59 21.08 15.56
N LEU A 336 -11.86 20.37 14.70
CA LEU A 336 -10.88 19.37 15.10
C LEU A 336 -9.77 19.96 15.98
N GLU A 337 -9.24 21.13 15.62
CA GLU A 337 -8.20 21.82 16.40
C GLU A 337 -8.63 22.15 17.83
N LYS A 338 -9.91 22.46 18.03
CA LYS A 338 -10.46 22.67 19.36
C LYS A 338 -10.60 21.38 20.18
N ILE A 339 -10.91 20.25 19.50
CA ILE A 339 -11.13 18.94 20.14
C ILE A 339 -9.82 18.23 20.41
N ILE A 340 -8.88 18.24 19.44
CA ILE A 340 -7.61 17.50 19.46
C ILE A 340 -6.41 18.41 19.13
N PRO A 341 -6.15 19.49 19.86
CA PRO A 341 -5.17 20.50 19.47
C PRO A 341 -3.75 19.96 19.30
N ARG A 342 -3.34 18.97 20.10
CA ARG A 342 -2.01 18.35 19.98
C ARG A 342 -1.86 17.50 18.71
N ALA A 343 -2.92 16.80 18.33
CA ALA A 343 -2.87 15.96 17.12
C ALA A 343 -2.86 16.80 15.85
N MET A 344 -3.40 18.03 15.87
CA MET A 344 -3.49 18.92 14.69
C MET A 344 -2.15 19.55 14.28
N THR A 345 -1.09 19.34 15.04
CA THR A 345 0.28 19.67 14.61
C THR A 345 0.77 18.74 13.48
N MET A 346 0.17 17.55 13.33
CA MET A 346 0.52 16.56 12.33
C MET A 346 -0.27 16.77 11.04
N LYS A 347 0.33 16.44 9.89
CA LYS A 347 -0.37 16.42 8.58
C LYS A 347 -1.57 15.47 8.57
N TYR A 348 -1.41 14.33 9.22
CA TYR A 348 -2.45 13.31 9.45
C TYR A 348 -2.64 13.12 10.94
N PRO A 349 -3.45 13.97 11.60
CA PRO A 349 -3.67 13.90 13.03
C PRO A 349 -4.09 12.51 13.47
N ARG A 350 -3.47 12.01 14.54
CA ARG A 350 -3.76 10.70 15.13
C ARG A 350 -4.07 10.85 16.60
N VAL A 351 -4.98 10.02 17.06
CA VAL A 351 -5.39 9.99 18.47
C VAL A 351 -5.31 8.55 18.95
N ALA A 352 -4.53 8.30 19.99
CA ALA A 352 -4.43 6.99 20.63
C ALA A 352 -5.78 6.53 21.20
N ALA A 353 -5.96 5.23 21.38
CA ALA A 353 -7.25 4.64 21.78
C ALA A 353 -7.85 5.26 23.05
N ASP A 354 -7.04 5.47 24.09
CA ASP A 354 -7.48 6.03 25.38
C ASP A 354 -7.92 7.50 25.27
N GLU A 355 -7.27 8.28 24.42
CA GLU A 355 -7.63 9.65 24.14
C GLU A 355 -8.82 9.70 23.18
N ALA A 356 -8.85 8.84 22.17
CA ALA A 356 -9.95 8.70 21.22
C ALA A 356 -11.27 8.46 21.97
N ALA A 357 -11.28 7.54 22.93
CA ALA A 357 -12.47 7.25 23.73
C ALA A 357 -13.11 8.48 24.41
N LYS A 358 -12.33 9.51 24.69
CA LYS A 358 -12.80 10.75 25.34
C LYS A 358 -13.36 11.77 24.34
N VAL A 359 -12.84 11.77 23.12
CA VAL A 359 -13.12 12.84 22.14
C VAL A 359 -14.07 12.42 21.01
N VAL A 360 -14.28 11.12 20.79
CA VAL A 360 -15.13 10.61 19.70
C VAL A 360 -16.58 11.16 19.71
N PRO A 361 -17.26 11.43 20.84
CA PRO A 361 -18.59 12.04 20.79
C PRO A 361 -18.59 13.41 20.10
N ALA A 362 -17.65 14.28 20.49
CA ALA A 362 -17.54 15.61 19.90
C ALA A 362 -17.07 15.57 18.44
N ILE A 363 -16.20 14.60 18.09
CA ILE A 363 -15.76 14.38 16.72
C ILE A 363 -16.93 13.90 15.85
N TYR A 364 -17.79 13.02 16.37
CA TYR A 364 -18.95 12.53 15.61
C TYR A 364 -19.90 13.70 15.25
N GLU A 365 -20.23 14.55 16.20
CA GLU A 365 -21.07 15.73 15.96
C GLU A 365 -20.46 16.62 14.86
N LEU A 366 -19.17 16.89 14.94
CA LEU A 366 -18.45 17.69 13.96
C LEU A 366 -18.46 17.06 12.55
N VAL A 367 -18.30 15.74 12.45
CA VAL A 367 -18.35 15.01 11.18
C VAL A 367 -19.77 15.01 10.60
N GLN A 368 -20.75 14.78 11.43
CA GLN A 368 -22.17 14.78 11.05
C GLN A 368 -22.57 16.16 10.49
N GLU A 369 -22.28 17.24 11.21
CA GLU A 369 -22.56 18.61 10.76
C GLU A 369 -21.87 18.92 9.42
N ALA A 370 -20.61 18.50 9.27
CA ALA A 370 -19.85 18.72 8.06
C ALA A 370 -20.43 17.97 6.84
N LEU A 371 -21.01 16.80 7.04
CA LEU A 371 -21.60 15.99 5.97
C LEU A 371 -23.05 16.40 5.66
N GLU A 372 -23.89 16.65 6.66
CA GLU A 372 -25.32 16.98 6.48
C GLU A 372 -25.55 18.34 5.77
N GLY A 373 -24.63 19.27 5.91
CA GLY A 373 -24.76 20.57 5.27
C GLY A 373 -24.50 20.62 3.77
N VAL A 374 -24.18 19.51 3.10
CA VAL A 374 -23.74 19.50 1.67
C VAL A 374 -24.84 19.10 0.70
N ASP A 375 -25.88 18.39 1.14
CA ASP A 375 -26.92 17.86 0.23
C ASP A 375 -27.95 18.88 -0.28
N HIS A 376 -27.78 20.17 0.02
CA HIS A 376 -28.71 21.22 -0.40
C HIS A 376 -28.22 22.13 -1.55
N LYS A 377 -27.09 21.80 -2.21
CA LYS A 377 -26.58 22.55 -3.37
C LYS A 377 -26.02 21.62 -4.43
N THR A 378 -26.84 20.95 -5.17
CA THR A 378 -26.58 20.48 -6.55
C THR A 378 -27.60 21.08 -7.48
#